data_87040c48845bfd21514f34a12fa48f37
#
_entry.id   87040c48845bfd21514f34a12fa48f37
#
_cell.length_a   1.000
_cell.length_b   1.000
_cell.length_c   1.000
_cell.angle_alpha   90.00
_cell.angle_beta   90.00
_cell.angle_gamma   90.00
#
_symmetry.space_group_name_H-M   'P 1'
#
loop_
_entity.id
_entity.type
_entity.pdbx_description
1 polymer ?
#
loop_
_entity_poly.entity_id
_entity_poly.type
_entity_poly.pdbx_seq_one_letter_code
_entity_poly.pdbx_strand_id
1 'polypeptide(L)'
;MVRFGIIGTGRISDRVLKGAAQDPRIKIDAVCSRTAGAAEAFIARNPLAAGAKVYTSVEEMVADPQVDAVYIGTPNQTHCLYTITALKAGKHVLCEKPLALNAEEGRQMVQAARKNGRLLMEAMASTLNPNFIAAASRISEIAPVRQYSSYFCQYSSKFEALKRGEVGTAFKPGTAGALRDVGVYTLYPLVALFGKPSSVKGKLSTWQTPEGETDVYGTAYLGYDGMDATLTWSKTFDSFQPTEIAGENGNLILDEIHIARKAEIVPHAAPTSGLGPKPGRTVIGEGLPYNEYYYEFKEFADLIDQGKTESYHNSLETSLSVLEIIDRLLSNALYL
;
A
#
# COMPACT_ATOMS: atom_id res chain seq x y z
N MET A 1 9.56 -18.52 14.01
CA MET A 1 8.84 -17.43 14.77
C MET A 1 9.61 -16.14 14.56
N VAL A 2 8.92 -15.08 14.18
CA VAL A 2 9.50 -13.76 13.90
C VAL A 2 9.10 -12.80 15.03
N ARG A 3 10.11 -12.24 15.72
CA ARG A 3 9.91 -11.31 16.84
C ARG A 3 9.95 -9.87 16.31
N PHE A 4 8.79 -9.23 16.31
CA PHE A 4 8.65 -7.88 15.80
C PHE A 4 8.82 -6.80 16.87
N GLY A 5 9.48 -5.70 16.49
CA GLY A 5 9.38 -4.41 17.11
C GLY A 5 8.39 -3.52 16.33
N ILE A 6 7.46 -2.87 17.02
CA ILE A 6 6.52 -1.92 16.42
C ILE A 6 7.03 -0.50 16.59
N ILE A 7 7.30 0.21 15.50
CA ILE A 7 7.67 1.63 15.50
C ILE A 7 6.45 2.46 15.10
N GLY A 8 5.89 3.19 16.06
CA GLY A 8 4.67 3.96 15.88
C GLY A 8 3.43 3.26 16.44
N THR A 9 2.69 3.99 17.25
CA THR A 9 1.52 3.50 18.04
C THR A 9 0.22 4.11 17.55
N GLY A 10 0.15 4.41 16.24
CA GLY A 10 -0.99 5.01 15.57
C GLY A 10 -2.10 4.00 15.25
N ARG A 11 -3.21 4.52 14.70
CA ARG A 11 -4.39 3.70 14.32
C ARG A 11 -4.07 2.59 13.33
N ILE A 12 -3.11 2.81 12.42
CA ILE A 12 -2.73 1.77 11.46
C ILE A 12 -2.07 0.60 12.18
N SER A 13 -1.17 0.87 13.14
CA SER A 13 -0.54 -0.17 13.94
C SER A 13 -1.55 -1.00 14.75
N ASP A 14 -2.63 -0.37 15.27
CA ASP A 14 -3.72 -1.11 15.92
C ASP A 14 -4.47 -2.04 14.95
N ARG A 15 -4.60 -1.65 13.69
CA ARG A 15 -5.31 -2.44 12.67
C ARG A 15 -4.47 -3.61 12.17
N VAL A 16 -3.21 -3.36 11.86
CA VAL A 16 -2.32 -4.40 11.32
C VAL A 16 -2.04 -5.51 12.34
N LEU A 17 -1.98 -5.20 13.64
CA LEU A 17 -1.83 -6.22 14.68
C LEU A 17 -3.01 -7.20 14.75
N LYS A 18 -4.20 -6.82 14.29
CA LYS A 18 -5.33 -7.77 14.16
C LYS A 18 -5.08 -8.83 13.10
N GLY A 19 -4.40 -8.45 12.02
CA GLY A 19 -3.94 -9.40 11.00
C GLY A 19 -2.77 -10.24 11.49
N ALA A 20 -1.76 -9.60 12.07
CA ALA A 20 -0.59 -10.26 12.64
C ALA A 20 -0.96 -11.35 13.66
N ALA A 21 -2.00 -11.10 14.48
CA ALA A 21 -2.47 -12.04 15.49
C ALA A 21 -3.02 -13.37 14.93
N GLN A 22 -3.29 -13.43 13.63
CA GLN A 22 -3.80 -14.63 12.97
C GLN A 22 -2.68 -15.55 12.42
N ASP A 23 -1.41 -15.10 12.45
CA ASP A 23 -0.27 -15.95 12.14
C ASP A 23 0.50 -16.28 13.44
N PRO A 24 0.51 -17.56 13.86
CA PRO A 24 1.15 -17.98 15.11
C PRO A 24 2.68 -17.83 15.11
N ARG A 25 3.27 -17.55 13.96
CA ARG A 25 4.71 -17.29 13.84
C ARG A 25 5.08 -15.84 14.22
N ILE A 26 4.10 -14.96 14.36
CA ILE A 26 4.33 -13.55 14.67
C ILE A 26 4.22 -13.32 16.18
N LYS A 27 5.23 -12.65 16.72
CA LYS A 27 5.26 -12.22 18.12
C LYS A 27 5.68 -10.75 18.18
N ILE A 28 5.07 -9.97 19.06
CA ILE A 28 5.46 -8.58 19.29
C ILE A 28 6.25 -8.52 20.58
N ASP A 29 7.56 -8.27 20.49
CA ASP A 29 8.48 -8.25 21.65
C ASP A 29 8.89 -6.83 22.06
N ALA A 30 8.67 -5.83 21.20
CA ALA A 30 9.02 -4.45 21.48
C ALA A 30 8.02 -3.46 20.85
N VAL A 31 7.79 -2.35 21.54
CA VAL A 31 7.00 -1.22 21.03
C VAL A 31 7.77 0.08 21.27
N CYS A 32 7.99 0.83 20.20
CA CYS A 32 8.65 2.14 20.23
C CYS A 32 7.68 3.26 19.92
N SER A 33 7.65 4.26 20.78
CA SER A 33 6.90 5.50 20.59
C SER A 33 7.67 6.68 21.17
N ARG A 34 7.36 7.90 20.74
CA ARG A 34 8.00 9.13 21.24
C ARG A 34 7.91 9.33 22.76
N THR A 35 6.93 8.70 23.39
CA THR A 35 6.76 8.71 24.85
C THR A 35 6.44 7.29 25.34
N ALA A 36 6.96 6.94 26.51
CA ALA A 36 6.71 5.64 27.14
C ALA A 36 5.21 5.39 27.34
N GLY A 37 4.47 6.37 27.85
CA GLY A 37 3.04 6.24 28.08
C GLY A 37 2.21 5.96 26.81
N ALA A 38 2.65 6.45 25.63
CA ALA A 38 1.99 6.10 24.37
C ALA A 38 2.24 4.65 23.97
N ALA A 39 3.44 4.12 24.22
CA ALA A 39 3.77 2.71 23.97
C ALA A 39 3.03 1.80 24.97
N GLU A 40 3.00 2.14 26.24
CA GLU A 40 2.24 1.41 27.28
C GLU A 40 0.75 1.34 26.96
N ALA A 41 0.16 2.47 26.60
CA ALA A 41 -1.25 2.54 26.18
C ALA A 41 -1.53 1.71 24.92
N PHE A 42 -0.57 1.63 23.98
CA PHE A 42 -0.68 0.76 22.82
C PHE A 42 -0.63 -0.72 23.21
N ILE A 43 0.30 -1.12 24.07
CA ILE A 43 0.41 -2.50 24.57
C ILE A 43 -0.87 -2.91 25.29
N ALA A 44 -1.39 -2.05 26.17
CA ALA A 44 -2.59 -2.34 26.96
C ALA A 44 -3.85 -2.63 26.11
N ARG A 45 -3.97 -2.01 24.91
CA ARG A 45 -5.13 -2.22 24.03
C ARG A 45 -4.91 -3.28 22.94
N ASN A 46 -3.68 -3.82 22.81
CA ASN A 46 -3.32 -4.81 21.80
C ASN A 46 -2.83 -6.11 22.44
N PRO A 47 -3.68 -7.15 22.60
CA PRO A 47 -3.30 -8.39 23.28
C PRO A 47 -2.06 -9.09 22.69
N LEU A 48 -1.83 -9.01 21.37
CA LEU A 48 -0.65 -9.58 20.73
C LEU A 48 0.65 -8.96 21.23
N ALA A 49 0.60 -7.70 21.70
CA ALA A 49 1.76 -6.99 22.24
C ALA A 49 1.92 -7.14 23.76
N ALA A 50 1.12 -8.02 24.41
CA ALA A 50 1.21 -8.21 25.86
C ALA A 50 2.61 -8.67 26.29
N GLY A 51 3.21 -7.92 27.22
CA GLY A 51 4.57 -8.20 27.69
C GLY A 51 5.71 -7.64 26.81
N ALA A 52 5.36 -6.93 25.73
CA ALA A 52 6.37 -6.28 24.89
C ALA A 52 7.15 -5.20 25.69
N LYS A 53 8.44 -5.07 25.42
CA LYS A 53 9.27 -4.03 26.00
C LYS A 53 8.93 -2.66 25.42
N VAL A 54 9.00 -1.64 26.25
CA VAL A 54 8.76 -0.24 25.87
C VAL A 54 10.08 0.44 25.52
N TYR A 55 10.12 1.13 24.38
CA TYR A 55 11.24 1.95 23.94
C TYR A 55 10.77 3.35 23.57
N THR A 56 11.64 4.34 23.80
CA THR A 56 11.43 5.72 23.35
C THR A 56 12.44 6.16 22.30
N SER A 57 13.46 5.31 22.01
CA SER A 57 14.42 5.44 20.92
C SER A 57 14.33 4.25 19.98
N VAL A 58 14.30 4.52 18.68
CA VAL A 58 14.34 3.50 17.64
C VAL A 58 15.68 2.79 17.66
N GLU A 59 16.77 3.53 17.87
CA GLU A 59 18.15 3.02 17.94
C GLU A 59 18.31 1.99 19.07
N GLU A 60 17.76 2.28 20.23
CA GLU A 60 17.80 1.35 21.38
C GLU A 60 16.98 0.08 21.08
N MET A 61 15.79 0.24 20.50
CA MET A 61 14.95 -0.91 20.17
C MET A 61 15.58 -1.83 19.12
N VAL A 62 16.14 -1.25 18.05
CA VAL A 62 16.78 -2.08 17.01
C VAL A 62 18.12 -2.69 17.45
N ALA A 63 18.74 -2.20 18.50
CA ALA A 63 19.91 -2.82 19.13
C ALA A 63 19.53 -4.05 19.99
N ASP A 64 18.25 -4.22 20.36
CA ASP A 64 17.83 -5.38 21.15
C ASP A 64 17.94 -6.67 20.32
N PRO A 65 18.73 -7.69 20.77
CA PRO A 65 18.85 -8.97 20.07
C PRO A 65 17.55 -9.80 20.09
N GLN A 66 16.56 -9.44 20.90
CA GLN A 66 15.26 -10.09 20.92
C GLN A 66 14.34 -9.60 19.78
N VAL A 67 14.69 -8.57 19.04
CA VAL A 67 13.95 -8.07 17.87
C VAL A 67 14.60 -8.63 16.60
N ASP A 68 13.84 -9.36 15.78
CA ASP A 68 14.29 -9.89 14.49
C ASP A 68 13.90 -8.97 13.34
N ALA A 69 12.73 -8.37 13.44
CA ALA A 69 12.13 -7.52 12.42
C ALA A 69 11.43 -6.31 13.04
N VAL A 70 11.24 -5.27 12.25
CA VAL A 70 10.43 -4.13 12.67
C VAL A 70 9.30 -3.88 11.69
N TYR A 71 8.14 -3.50 12.23
CA TYR A 71 7.06 -2.86 11.48
C TYR A 71 7.12 -1.36 11.72
N ILE A 72 7.12 -0.56 10.65
CA ILE A 72 7.18 0.90 10.70
C ILE A 72 5.82 1.47 10.28
N GLY A 73 5.03 1.93 11.28
CA GLY A 73 3.70 2.55 11.10
C GLY A 73 3.67 3.98 11.60
N THR A 74 4.67 4.76 11.22
CA THR A 74 4.85 6.17 11.59
C THR A 74 4.40 7.08 10.44
N PRO A 75 4.40 8.44 10.58
CA PRO A 75 4.19 9.33 9.45
C PRO A 75 5.24 9.16 8.35
N ASN A 76 4.82 9.28 7.09
CA ASN A 76 5.62 8.99 5.89
C ASN A 76 7.05 9.57 5.90
N GLN A 77 7.21 10.80 6.42
CA GLN A 77 8.51 11.48 6.48
C GLN A 77 9.57 10.80 7.36
N THR A 78 9.18 9.81 8.13
CA THR A 78 10.10 9.05 8.99
C THR A 78 10.40 7.65 8.49
N HIS A 79 9.71 7.18 7.45
CA HIS A 79 9.87 5.84 6.90
C HIS A 79 11.32 5.57 6.48
N CYS A 80 11.91 6.46 5.68
CA CYS A 80 13.27 6.30 5.18
C CYS A 80 14.29 6.22 6.33
N LEU A 81 14.23 7.17 7.28
CA LEU A 81 15.16 7.21 8.42
C LEU A 81 15.10 5.93 9.24
N TYR A 82 13.91 5.54 9.69
CA TYR A 82 13.75 4.37 10.57
C TYR A 82 14.02 3.05 9.86
N THR A 83 13.68 2.95 8.57
CA THR A 83 14.02 1.79 7.76
C THR A 83 15.53 1.60 7.65
N ILE A 84 16.27 2.67 7.30
CA ILE A 84 17.72 2.59 7.18
C ILE A 84 18.39 2.29 8.53
N THR A 85 17.89 2.87 9.63
CA THR A 85 18.39 2.59 10.99
C THR A 85 18.21 1.11 11.34
N ALA A 86 17.02 0.55 11.08
CA ALA A 86 16.74 -0.86 11.37
C ALA A 86 17.56 -1.83 10.50
N LEU A 87 17.66 -1.56 9.21
CA LEU A 87 18.44 -2.39 8.28
C LEU A 87 19.92 -2.40 8.63
N LYS A 88 20.50 -1.24 9.01
CA LYS A 88 21.88 -1.14 9.47
C LYS A 88 22.14 -1.90 10.79
N ALA A 89 21.13 -1.98 11.66
CA ALA A 89 21.17 -2.78 12.87
C ALA A 89 20.92 -4.30 12.61
N GLY A 90 20.80 -4.70 11.34
CA GLY A 90 20.61 -6.09 10.94
C GLY A 90 19.18 -6.60 11.10
N LYS A 91 18.18 -5.74 11.21
CA LYS A 91 16.76 -6.12 11.32
C LYS A 91 16.10 -6.18 9.94
N HIS A 92 15.15 -7.09 9.78
CA HIS A 92 14.22 -7.08 8.64
C HIS A 92 13.18 -5.99 8.83
N VAL A 93 12.63 -5.44 7.72
CA VAL A 93 11.73 -4.29 7.79
C VAL A 93 10.47 -4.50 6.95
N LEU A 94 9.31 -4.40 7.61
CA LEU A 94 7.99 -4.22 6.99
C LEU A 94 7.60 -2.74 7.19
N CYS A 95 7.60 -1.96 6.10
CA CYS A 95 7.36 -0.52 6.15
C CYS A 95 6.01 -0.16 5.54
N GLU A 96 5.22 0.66 6.24
CA GLU A 96 3.95 1.18 5.72
C GLU A 96 4.10 1.90 4.39
N LYS A 97 2.99 1.86 3.65
CA LYS A 97 2.84 2.57 2.38
C LYS A 97 2.56 4.08 2.61
N PRO A 98 3.01 4.93 1.67
CA PRO A 98 3.99 4.63 0.64
C PRO A 98 5.36 4.36 1.28
N LEU A 99 6.17 3.52 0.63
CA LEU A 99 7.47 3.10 1.17
C LEU A 99 8.31 4.28 1.66
N ALA A 100 8.32 5.39 0.90
CA ALA A 100 9.05 6.62 1.21
C ALA A 100 8.28 7.85 0.71
N LEU A 101 8.78 9.06 0.98
CA LEU A 101 8.20 10.30 0.46
C LEU A 101 8.44 10.49 -1.03
N ASN A 102 9.56 9.99 -1.55
CA ASN A 102 9.98 10.15 -2.94
C ASN A 102 10.86 8.98 -3.38
N ALA A 103 11.13 8.89 -4.67
CA ALA A 103 11.92 7.81 -5.24
C ALA A 103 13.39 7.82 -4.77
N GLU A 104 13.97 8.97 -4.43
CA GLU A 104 15.33 9.04 -3.93
C GLU A 104 15.47 8.41 -2.54
N GLU A 105 14.56 8.73 -1.62
CA GLU A 105 14.50 8.06 -0.31
C GLU A 105 14.26 6.56 -0.47
N GLY A 106 13.36 6.15 -1.39
CA GLY A 106 13.12 4.74 -1.70
C GLY A 106 14.39 4.03 -2.17
N ARG A 107 15.17 4.65 -3.07
CA ARG A 107 16.46 4.08 -3.52
C ARG A 107 17.46 3.91 -2.38
N GLN A 108 17.55 4.87 -1.47
CA GLN A 108 18.41 4.77 -0.29
C GLN A 108 18.01 3.60 0.62
N MET A 109 16.69 3.40 0.83
CA MET A 109 16.18 2.27 1.61
C MET A 109 16.51 0.94 0.95
N VAL A 110 16.29 0.80 -0.37
CA VAL A 110 16.61 -0.39 -1.15
C VAL A 110 18.12 -0.69 -1.11
N GLN A 111 18.96 0.32 -1.28
CA GLN A 111 20.40 0.18 -1.16
C GLN A 111 20.82 -0.31 0.22
N ALA A 112 20.22 0.24 1.28
CA ALA A 112 20.49 -0.20 2.65
C ALA A 112 20.05 -1.66 2.88
N ALA A 113 18.90 -2.09 2.37
CA ALA A 113 18.43 -3.47 2.45
C ALA A 113 19.39 -4.44 1.78
N ARG A 114 19.79 -4.16 0.55
CA ARG A 114 20.73 -4.98 -0.24
C ARG A 114 22.09 -5.05 0.42
N LYS A 115 22.63 -3.90 0.90
CA LYS A 115 23.95 -3.84 1.55
C LYS A 115 24.01 -4.67 2.83
N ASN A 116 22.91 -4.73 3.59
CA ASN A 116 22.88 -5.45 4.86
C ASN A 116 22.29 -6.87 4.74
N GLY A 117 21.88 -7.30 3.54
CA GLY A 117 21.29 -8.62 3.29
C GLY A 117 20.02 -8.86 4.13
N ARG A 118 19.16 -7.84 4.26
CA ARG A 118 17.93 -7.89 5.05
C ARG A 118 16.71 -7.71 4.19
N LEU A 119 15.63 -8.38 4.57
CA LEU A 119 14.33 -8.22 3.93
C LEU A 119 13.81 -6.81 4.18
N LEU A 120 13.47 -6.12 3.09
CA LEU A 120 12.65 -4.92 3.08
C LEU A 120 11.40 -5.20 2.26
N MET A 121 10.23 -4.96 2.82
CA MET A 121 8.95 -5.08 2.12
C MET A 121 8.05 -3.89 2.44
N GLU A 122 7.43 -3.32 1.41
CA GLU A 122 6.36 -2.35 1.58
C GLU A 122 5.07 -3.04 2.03
N ALA A 123 4.41 -2.53 3.06
CA ALA A 123 3.14 -3.02 3.57
C ALA A 123 1.99 -2.58 2.64
N MET A 124 1.89 -3.23 1.49
CA MET A 124 0.83 -3.05 0.49
C MET A 124 -0.06 -4.29 0.49
N ALA A 125 -1.11 -4.24 1.31
CA ALA A 125 -2.03 -5.36 1.50
C ALA A 125 -2.80 -5.75 0.23
N SER A 126 -3.08 -4.79 -0.65
CA SER A 126 -3.91 -5.01 -1.85
C SER A 126 -3.33 -6.06 -2.81
N THR A 127 -2.03 -6.07 -3.02
CA THR A 127 -1.35 -7.00 -3.94
C THR A 127 -1.09 -8.38 -3.36
N LEU A 128 -1.18 -8.51 -2.04
CA LEU A 128 -1.11 -9.78 -1.32
C LEU A 128 -2.49 -10.38 -1.04
N ASN A 129 -3.55 -9.66 -1.41
CA ASN A 129 -4.94 -10.10 -1.27
C ASN A 129 -5.22 -11.30 -2.17
N PRO A 130 -5.81 -12.41 -1.67
CA PRO A 130 -6.03 -13.63 -2.46
C PRO A 130 -6.94 -13.41 -3.68
N ASN A 131 -7.93 -12.51 -3.60
CA ASN A 131 -8.80 -12.20 -4.73
C ASN A 131 -8.07 -11.39 -5.81
N PHE A 132 -7.14 -10.50 -5.42
CA PHE A 132 -6.25 -9.82 -6.36
C PHE A 132 -5.31 -10.83 -7.04
N ILE A 133 -4.70 -11.73 -6.28
CA ILE A 133 -3.82 -12.79 -6.82
C ILE A 133 -4.59 -13.71 -7.78
N ALA A 134 -5.83 -14.08 -7.45
CA ALA A 134 -6.69 -14.87 -8.31
C ALA A 134 -6.98 -14.14 -9.63
N ALA A 135 -7.29 -12.84 -9.60
CA ALA A 135 -7.47 -12.03 -10.82
C ALA A 135 -6.16 -11.93 -11.63
N ALA A 136 -5.04 -11.63 -10.96
CA ALA A 136 -3.72 -11.52 -11.60
C ALA A 136 -3.32 -12.80 -12.34
N SER A 137 -3.57 -13.98 -11.77
CA SER A 137 -3.26 -15.28 -12.38
C SER A 137 -4.06 -15.58 -13.64
N ARG A 138 -5.15 -14.84 -13.88
CA ARG A 138 -6.04 -15.05 -15.03
C ARG A 138 -5.97 -13.94 -16.10
N ILE A 139 -5.02 -13.01 -16.00
CA ILE A 139 -4.85 -11.93 -16.98
C ILE A 139 -4.65 -12.47 -18.41
N SER A 140 -3.97 -13.61 -18.56
CA SER A 140 -3.76 -14.23 -19.87
C SER A 140 -5.05 -14.66 -20.56
N GLU A 141 -6.13 -14.92 -19.82
CA GLU A 141 -7.43 -15.33 -20.38
C GLU A 141 -8.16 -14.18 -21.07
N ILE A 142 -7.88 -12.94 -20.65
CA ILE A 142 -8.49 -11.74 -21.22
C ILE A 142 -7.60 -11.02 -22.23
N ALA A 143 -6.33 -11.45 -22.34
CA ALA A 143 -5.30 -10.79 -23.15
C ALA A 143 -5.63 -10.75 -24.65
N PRO A 144 -5.09 -9.77 -25.41
CA PRO A 144 -4.30 -8.67 -24.94
C PRO A 144 -5.11 -7.64 -24.13
N VAL A 145 -4.54 -7.15 -23.01
CA VAL A 145 -5.18 -6.11 -22.21
C VAL A 145 -5.10 -4.78 -22.93
N ARG A 146 -6.20 -4.01 -22.91
CA ARG A 146 -6.32 -2.71 -23.57
C ARG A 146 -6.53 -1.55 -22.61
N GLN A 147 -7.18 -1.80 -21.49
CA GLN A 147 -7.46 -0.77 -20.51
C GLN A 147 -7.39 -1.30 -19.07
N TYR A 148 -6.86 -0.47 -18.19
CA TYR A 148 -6.95 -0.61 -16.75
C TYR A 148 -7.65 0.62 -16.18
N SER A 149 -8.76 0.46 -15.46
CA SER A 149 -9.50 1.55 -14.81
C SER A 149 -9.63 1.25 -13.33
N SER A 150 -9.14 2.14 -12.47
CA SER A 150 -9.15 1.90 -11.02
C SER A 150 -9.55 3.14 -10.24
N TYR A 151 -10.31 2.92 -9.17
CA TYR A 151 -10.87 3.96 -8.33
C TYR A 151 -10.64 3.63 -6.86
N PHE A 152 -10.14 4.61 -6.11
CA PHE A 152 -10.21 4.58 -4.66
C PHE A 152 -10.58 5.96 -4.13
N CYS A 153 -11.87 6.19 -4.03
CA CYS A 153 -12.45 7.44 -3.55
C CYS A 153 -13.27 7.17 -2.30
N GLN A 154 -12.84 7.75 -1.19
CA GLN A 154 -13.49 7.60 0.10
C GLN A 154 -13.52 8.94 0.83
N TYR A 155 -14.72 9.43 1.16
CA TYR A 155 -14.89 10.65 1.93
C TYR A 155 -14.23 10.51 3.30
N SER A 156 -13.22 11.33 3.57
CA SER A 156 -12.42 11.22 4.78
C SER A 156 -12.99 12.12 5.90
N SER A 157 -13.22 11.55 7.07
CA SER A 157 -13.53 12.34 8.27
C SER A 157 -12.44 13.39 8.60
N LYS A 158 -11.21 13.20 8.09
CA LYS A 158 -10.10 14.15 8.22
C LYS A 158 -10.28 15.37 7.30
N PHE A 159 -11.04 15.24 6.21
CA PHE A 159 -11.35 16.37 5.34
C PHE A 159 -12.29 17.38 6.02
N GLU A 160 -13.20 16.92 6.86
CA GLU A 160 -14.01 17.83 7.69
C GLU A 160 -13.17 18.66 8.65
N ALA A 161 -12.15 18.09 9.26
CA ALA A 161 -11.19 18.81 10.09
C ALA A 161 -10.39 19.82 9.25
N LEU A 162 -9.94 19.41 8.07
CA LEU A 162 -9.23 20.30 7.14
C LEU A 162 -10.08 21.53 6.72
N LYS A 163 -11.36 21.33 6.44
CA LYS A 163 -12.31 22.43 6.12
C LYS A 163 -12.45 23.43 7.26
N ARG A 164 -12.24 23.01 8.50
CA ARG A 164 -12.20 23.90 9.68
C ARG A 164 -10.84 24.52 9.95
N GLY A 165 -9.85 24.30 9.05
CA GLY A 165 -8.48 24.80 9.21
C GLY A 165 -7.56 23.93 10.09
N GLU A 166 -8.02 22.72 10.49
CA GLU A 166 -7.23 21.80 11.30
C GLU A 166 -6.38 20.89 10.38
N VAL A 167 -5.10 21.20 10.22
CA VAL A 167 -4.18 20.41 9.38
C VAL A 167 -3.69 19.19 10.16
N GLY A 168 -4.29 18.04 9.89
CA GLY A 168 -3.86 16.76 10.45
C GLY A 168 -2.80 16.05 9.59
N THR A 169 -2.24 14.96 10.13
CA THR A 169 -1.20 14.16 9.44
C THR A 169 -1.61 13.64 8.06
N ALA A 170 -2.91 13.43 7.83
CA ALA A 170 -3.45 12.90 6.56
C ALA A 170 -3.43 13.92 5.39
N PHE A 171 -3.25 15.21 5.70
CA PHE A 171 -3.24 16.30 4.72
C PHE A 171 -2.06 17.25 4.94
N LYS A 172 -1.01 16.79 5.64
CA LYS A 172 0.16 17.61 5.88
C LYS A 172 0.89 17.89 4.57
N PRO A 173 1.05 19.18 4.18
CA PRO A 173 1.72 19.56 2.94
C PRO A 173 3.11 18.92 2.79
N GLY A 174 3.45 18.53 1.58
CA GLY A 174 4.73 17.90 1.24
C GLY A 174 4.95 16.47 1.70
N THR A 175 4.23 15.99 2.74
CA THR A 175 4.48 14.68 3.32
C THR A 175 3.29 13.71 3.27
N ALA A 176 2.08 14.24 3.05
CA ALA A 176 0.85 13.46 2.93
C ALA A 176 0.01 13.96 1.73
N GLY A 177 -1.30 13.76 1.75
CA GLY A 177 -2.23 14.11 0.68
C GLY A 177 -2.93 12.89 0.14
N ALA A 178 -3.90 13.10 -0.76
CA ALA A 178 -4.73 12.01 -1.28
C ALA A 178 -3.95 11.05 -2.17
N LEU A 179 -3.00 11.54 -2.98
CA LEU A 179 -2.19 10.69 -3.85
C LEU A 179 -1.36 9.67 -3.05
N ARG A 180 -0.64 10.13 -2.02
CA ARG A 180 0.19 9.26 -1.19
C ARG A 180 -0.62 8.36 -0.26
N ASP A 181 -1.82 8.79 0.17
CA ASP A 181 -2.61 8.03 1.14
C ASP A 181 -3.55 7.01 0.48
N VAL A 182 -4.32 7.43 -0.53
CA VAL A 182 -5.30 6.58 -1.21
C VAL A 182 -4.98 6.34 -2.68
N GLY A 183 -4.35 7.27 -3.40
CA GLY A 183 -3.95 7.11 -4.79
C GLY A 183 -2.94 5.99 -4.99
N VAL A 184 -2.05 5.76 -4.02
CA VAL A 184 -1.08 4.66 -4.05
C VAL A 184 -1.74 3.30 -4.23
N TYR A 185 -2.97 3.08 -3.72
CA TYR A 185 -3.70 1.82 -3.90
C TYR A 185 -4.22 1.62 -5.33
N THR A 186 -4.37 2.67 -6.13
CA THR A 186 -4.71 2.53 -7.56
C THR A 186 -3.45 2.34 -8.41
N LEU A 187 -2.33 2.92 -8.00
CA LEU A 187 -1.04 2.88 -8.69
C LEU A 187 -0.31 1.54 -8.48
N TYR A 188 -0.19 1.11 -7.24
CA TYR A 188 0.67 -0.03 -6.90
C TYR A 188 0.22 -1.33 -7.58
N PRO A 189 -1.07 -1.71 -7.56
CA PRO A 189 -1.55 -2.90 -8.27
C PRO A 189 -1.35 -2.83 -9.78
N LEU A 190 -1.53 -1.65 -10.39
CA LEU A 190 -1.27 -1.44 -11.82
C LEU A 190 0.20 -1.74 -12.16
N VAL A 191 1.13 -1.15 -11.39
CA VAL A 191 2.58 -1.35 -11.62
C VAL A 191 3.01 -2.77 -11.30
N ALA A 192 2.43 -3.40 -10.29
CA ALA A 192 2.69 -4.81 -9.97
C ALA A 192 2.27 -5.77 -11.10
N LEU A 193 1.19 -5.45 -11.84
CA LEU A 193 0.68 -6.26 -12.95
C LEU A 193 1.41 -5.99 -14.28
N PHE A 194 1.70 -4.73 -14.58
CA PHE A 194 2.11 -4.30 -15.92
C PHE A 194 3.46 -3.59 -15.97
N GLY A 195 4.12 -3.44 -14.82
CA GLY A 195 5.40 -2.74 -14.74
C GLY A 195 5.29 -1.23 -14.89
N LYS A 196 6.40 -0.60 -15.23
CA LYS A 196 6.52 0.86 -15.33
C LYS A 196 5.86 1.38 -16.62
N PRO A 197 4.98 2.40 -16.55
CA PRO A 197 4.37 3.00 -17.73
C PRO A 197 5.38 3.81 -18.55
N SER A 198 5.16 3.91 -19.87
CA SER A 198 5.93 4.73 -20.80
C SER A 198 5.61 6.23 -20.64
N SER A 199 4.39 6.57 -20.25
CA SER A 199 3.96 7.95 -20.03
C SER A 199 3.08 8.08 -18.78
N VAL A 200 3.18 9.25 -18.11
CA VAL A 200 2.38 9.60 -16.94
C VAL A 200 1.91 11.03 -17.10
N LYS A 201 0.59 11.24 -17.03
CA LYS A 201 -0.06 12.56 -17.00
C LYS A 201 -1.12 12.53 -15.90
N GLY A 202 -1.39 13.65 -15.26
CA GLY A 202 -2.41 13.71 -14.23
C GLY A 202 -2.83 15.12 -13.88
N LYS A 203 -3.93 15.20 -13.15
CA LYS A 203 -4.44 16.42 -12.53
C LYS A 203 -4.65 16.14 -11.06
N LEU A 204 -4.06 16.99 -10.22
CA LEU A 204 -4.29 17.02 -8.78
C LEU A 204 -5.15 18.24 -8.43
N SER A 205 -6.15 18.01 -7.60
CA SER A 205 -6.92 19.09 -6.98
C SER A 205 -6.41 19.30 -5.57
N THR A 206 -6.07 20.53 -5.25
CA THR A 206 -5.41 20.90 -4.00
C THR A 206 -6.34 21.68 -3.09
N TRP A 207 -5.98 21.71 -1.83
CA TRP A 207 -6.58 22.52 -0.78
C TRP A 207 -5.51 23.38 -0.13
N GLN A 208 -5.77 24.70 -0.07
CA GLN A 208 -4.85 25.63 0.56
C GLN A 208 -4.95 25.52 2.08
N THR A 209 -3.81 25.37 2.75
CA THR A 209 -3.70 25.37 4.21
C THR A 209 -2.72 26.45 4.67
N PRO A 210 -2.70 26.81 5.96
CA PRO A 210 -1.68 27.71 6.48
C PRO A 210 -0.23 27.22 6.33
N GLU A 211 -0.05 25.89 6.20
CA GLU A 211 1.26 25.24 6.05
C GLU A 211 1.66 25.03 4.57
N GLY A 212 0.80 25.39 3.61
CA GLY A 212 0.98 25.20 2.18
C GLY A 212 -0.13 24.39 1.53
N GLU A 213 0.05 23.99 0.29
CA GLU A 213 -0.94 23.20 -0.45
C GLU A 213 -0.82 21.70 -0.17
N THR A 214 -1.97 21.02 -0.13
CA THR A 214 -2.07 19.56 -0.07
C THR A 214 -3.07 19.06 -1.11
N ASP A 215 -2.76 17.95 -1.79
CA ASP A 215 -3.70 17.34 -2.72
C ASP A 215 -4.83 16.60 -1.97
N VAL A 216 -6.04 16.73 -2.48
CA VAL A 216 -7.25 16.20 -1.85
C VAL A 216 -7.98 15.17 -2.71
N TYR A 217 -7.83 15.23 -4.03
CA TYR A 217 -8.20 14.20 -5.00
C TYR A 217 -7.43 14.38 -6.31
N GLY A 218 -7.45 13.38 -7.17
CA GLY A 218 -6.82 13.47 -8.47
C GLY A 218 -7.22 12.37 -9.42
N THR A 219 -6.81 12.58 -10.68
CA THR A 219 -6.94 11.58 -11.76
C THR A 219 -5.63 11.52 -12.53
N ALA A 220 -5.21 10.32 -12.91
CA ALA A 220 -4.03 10.09 -13.73
C ALA A 220 -4.35 9.21 -14.93
N TYR A 221 -3.61 9.47 -16.02
CA TYR A 221 -3.58 8.68 -17.25
C TYR A 221 -2.16 8.16 -17.44
N LEU A 222 -2.01 6.85 -17.53
CA LEU A 222 -0.72 6.19 -17.70
C LEU A 222 -0.77 5.37 -19.00
N GLY A 223 0.20 5.63 -19.90
CA GLY A 223 0.31 4.91 -21.17
C GLY A 223 1.31 3.77 -21.07
N TYR A 224 0.95 2.64 -21.64
CA TYR A 224 1.78 1.45 -21.86
C TYR A 224 1.79 1.12 -23.35
N ASP A 225 2.64 0.18 -23.78
CA ASP A 225 2.57 -0.31 -25.14
C ASP A 225 1.29 -1.15 -25.36
N GLY A 226 0.38 -0.61 -26.17
CA GLY A 226 -0.92 -1.23 -26.50
C GLY A 226 -1.97 -1.23 -25.38
N MET A 227 -1.75 -0.54 -24.25
CA MET A 227 -2.69 -0.43 -23.14
C MET A 227 -2.65 0.98 -22.53
N ASP A 228 -3.81 1.48 -22.13
CA ASP A 228 -3.93 2.70 -21.35
C ASP A 228 -4.51 2.42 -19.95
N ALA A 229 -4.09 3.22 -18.96
CA ALA A 229 -4.64 3.15 -17.62
C ALA A 229 -5.21 4.49 -17.18
N THR A 230 -6.36 4.44 -16.50
CA THR A 230 -7.02 5.59 -15.88
C THR A 230 -7.21 5.33 -14.39
N LEU A 231 -6.69 6.21 -13.56
CA LEU A 231 -6.74 6.09 -12.11
C LEU A 231 -7.42 7.32 -11.52
N THR A 232 -8.31 7.12 -10.56
CA THR A 232 -8.95 8.21 -9.82
C THR A 232 -8.94 7.90 -8.32
N TRP A 233 -8.56 8.89 -7.55
CA TRP A 233 -8.50 8.79 -6.09
C TRP A 233 -9.05 10.06 -5.43
N SER A 234 -9.66 9.90 -4.27
CA SER A 234 -10.23 11.03 -3.53
C SER A 234 -10.31 10.78 -2.03
N LYS A 235 -10.15 11.87 -1.27
CA LYS A 235 -10.50 11.96 0.16
C LYS A 235 -11.66 12.92 0.39
N THR A 236 -12.29 13.44 -0.67
CA THR A 236 -13.34 14.47 -0.61
C THR A 236 -14.69 14.03 -1.14
N PHE A 237 -14.73 12.88 -1.80
CA PHE A 237 -15.96 12.23 -2.28
C PHE A 237 -15.77 10.73 -2.36
N ASP A 238 -16.88 9.98 -2.40
CA ASP A 238 -16.91 8.54 -2.57
C ASP A 238 -17.08 8.15 -4.04
N SER A 239 -16.54 6.99 -4.44
CA SER A 239 -16.86 6.32 -5.69
C SER A 239 -17.15 4.85 -5.42
N PHE A 240 -18.13 4.31 -6.12
CA PHE A 240 -18.54 2.91 -6.04
C PHE A 240 -18.16 2.14 -7.32
N GLN A 241 -17.26 2.71 -8.13
CA GLN A 241 -16.77 2.06 -9.34
C GLN A 241 -15.76 0.98 -8.99
N PRO A 242 -15.90 -0.24 -9.54
CA PRO A 242 -14.91 -1.29 -9.37
C PRO A 242 -13.62 -0.96 -10.12
N THR A 243 -12.55 -1.69 -9.81
CA THR A 243 -11.40 -1.75 -10.71
C THR A 243 -11.68 -2.75 -11.81
N GLU A 244 -11.47 -2.33 -13.06
CA GLU A 244 -11.68 -3.14 -14.24
C GLU A 244 -10.40 -3.23 -15.09
N ILE A 245 -10.06 -4.44 -15.50
CA ILE A 245 -8.99 -4.75 -16.44
C ILE A 245 -9.67 -5.30 -17.69
N ALA A 246 -9.70 -4.51 -18.76
CA ALA A 246 -10.39 -4.84 -19.99
C ALA A 246 -9.40 -5.32 -21.07
N GLY A 247 -9.62 -6.50 -21.57
CA GLY A 247 -8.87 -7.11 -22.66
C GLY A 247 -9.74 -7.45 -23.87
N GLU A 248 -9.11 -7.91 -24.95
CA GLU A 248 -9.82 -8.28 -26.16
C GLU A 248 -10.66 -9.55 -26.02
N ASN A 249 -10.35 -10.41 -25.02
CA ASN A 249 -11.06 -11.68 -24.81
C ASN A 249 -11.97 -11.66 -23.57
N GLY A 250 -12.04 -10.54 -22.85
CA GLY A 250 -12.88 -10.41 -21.65
C GLY A 250 -12.36 -9.37 -20.69
N ASN A 251 -13.00 -9.30 -19.52
CA ASN A 251 -12.65 -8.35 -18.47
C ASN A 251 -12.47 -9.06 -17.13
N LEU A 252 -11.53 -8.58 -16.33
CA LEU A 252 -11.43 -8.90 -14.91
C LEU A 252 -11.94 -7.72 -14.09
N ILE A 253 -12.72 -8.00 -13.06
CA ILE A 253 -13.35 -6.99 -12.20
C ILE A 253 -13.03 -7.29 -10.76
N LEU A 254 -12.50 -6.29 -10.04
CA LEU A 254 -12.30 -6.29 -8.60
C LEU A 254 -13.24 -5.26 -7.99
N ASP A 255 -14.04 -5.66 -7.00
CA ASP A 255 -15.03 -4.78 -6.37
C ASP A 255 -14.39 -3.55 -5.72
N GLU A 256 -13.28 -3.73 -5.00
CA GLU A 256 -12.49 -2.67 -4.36
C GLU A 256 -11.00 -2.94 -4.50
N ILE A 257 -10.22 -1.97 -4.97
CA ILE A 257 -8.79 -2.20 -5.25
C ILE A 257 -7.95 -2.27 -3.98
N HIS A 258 -8.32 -1.55 -2.93
CA HIS A 258 -7.54 -1.51 -1.69
C HIS A 258 -7.73 -2.77 -0.83
N ILE A 259 -8.93 -3.40 -0.91
CA ILE A 259 -9.26 -4.65 -0.23
C ILE A 259 -10.26 -5.42 -1.11
N ALA A 260 -9.80 -6.11 -2.13
CA ALA A 260 -10.68 -6.87 -3.00
C ALA A 260 -11.39 -7.99 -2.21
N ARG A 261 -12.69 -7.88 -2.06
CA ARG A 261 -13.54 -8.90 -1.43
C ARG A 261 -14.14 -9.85 -2.44
N LYS A 262 -14.19 -9.41 -3.72
CA LYS A 262 -14.69 -10.18 -4.83
C LYS A 262 -13.87 -9.91 -6.08
N ALA A 263 -13.56 -10.98 -6.81
CA ALA A 263 -12.97 -10.94 -8.13
C ALA A 263 -13.85 -11.73 -9.11
N GLU A 264 -14.09 -11.16 -10.28
CA GLU A 264 -14.92 -11.75 -11.33
C GLU A 264 -14.19 -11.71 -12.68
N ILE A 265 -14.43 -12.73 -13.52
CA ILE A 265 -14.06 -12.71 -14.93
C ILE A 265 -15.32 -12.70 -15.77
N VAL A 266 -15.30 -11.87 -16.82
CA VAL A 266 -16.43 -11.68 -17.74
C VAL A 266 -15.89 -11.91 -19.15
N PRO A 267 -16.14 -13.07 -19.79
CA PRO A 267 -15.71 -13.30 -21.16
C PRO A 267 -16.47 -12.36 -22.11
N HIS A 268 -15.90 -12.05 -23.27
CA HIS A 268 -16.66 -11.35 -24.30
C HIS A 268 -17.81 -12.23 -24.80
N ALA A 269 -18.96 -11.61 -25.07
CA ALA A 269 -20.02 -12.26 -25.83
C ALA A 269 -19.53 -12.53 -27.26
N ALA A 270 -20.03 -13.60 -27.87
CA ALA A 270 -19.83 -13.83 -29.29
C ALA A 270 -20.27 -12.57 -30.08
N PRO A 271 -19.53 -12.16 -31.14
CA PRO A 271 -19.88 -10.99 -31.93
C PRO A 271 -21.33 -11.10 -32.41
N THR A 272 -22.18 -10.20 -31.94
CA THR A 272 -23.58 -10.09 -32.38
C THR A 272 -23.74 -8.79 -33.10
N SER A 273 -24.56 -8.77 -34.16
CA SER A 273 -24.82 -7.57 -34.95
C SER A 273 -25.72 -6.55 -34.24
N GLY A 274 -25.78 -6.55 -32.92
CA GLY A 274 -26.65 -5.65 -32.16
C GLY A 274 -26.43 -5.71 -30.65
N LEU A 275 -27.35 -5.10 -29.90
CA LEU A 275 -27.39 -5.12 -28.44
C LEU A 275 -27.73 -6.54 -27.91
N GLY A 276 -26.81 -7.44 -28.02
CA GLY A 276 -26.95 -8.80 -27.45
C GLY A 276 -26.98 -8.81 -25.91
N PRO A 277 -27.38 -9.92 -25.28
CA PRO A 277 -27.34 -10.07 -23.84
C PRO A 277 -25.88 -9.92 -23.34
N LYS A 278 -25.71 -9.21 -22.22
CA LYS A 278 -24.38 -9.13 -21.57
C LYS A 278 -23.93 -10.54 -21.15
N PRO A 279 -22.66 -10.89 -21.35
CA PRO A 279 -22.13 -12.18 -20.90
C PRO A 279 -22.26 -12.34 -19.39
N GLY A 280 -22.40 -13.59 -18.96
CA GLY A 280 -22.43 -13.93 -17.53
C GLY A 280 -21.11 -13.62 -16.86
N ARG A 281 -21.14 -13.24 -15.59
CA ARG A 281 -19.96 -13.06 -14.75
C ARG A 281 -19.64 -14.38 -14.02
N THR A 282 -18.38 -14.75 -13.99
CA THR A 282 -17.88 -15.88 -13.20
C THR A 282 -17.09 -15.37 -12.02
N VAL A 283 -17.52 -15.71 -10.81
CA VAL A 283 -16.76 -15.38 -9.59
C VAL A 283 -15.50 -16.26 -9.55
N ILE A 284 -14.34 -15.63 -9.42
CA ILE A 284 -13.02 -16.29 -9.35
C ILE A 284 -12.37 -16.16 -7.99
N GLY A 285 -12.94 -15.31 -7.12
CA GLY A 285 -12.56 -15.18 -5.73
C GLY A 285 -13.63 -14.40 -4.96
N GLU A 286 -13.95 -14.82 -3.75
CA GLU A 286 -14.97 -14.19 -2.92
C GLU A 286 -14.66 -14.35 -1.43
N GLY A 287 -14.83 -13.25 -0.69
CA GLY A 287 -14.54 -13.18 0.74
C GLY A 287 -13.04 -13.18 1.05
N LEU A 288 -12.74 -12.98 2.30
CA LEU A 288 -11.37 -13.08 2.85
C LEU A 288 -11.42 -14.01 4.05
N PRO A 289 -10.71 -15.15 4.03
CA PRO A 289 -10.66 -16.09 5.17
C PRO A 289 -9.96 -15.49 6.40
N TYR A 290 -9.13 -14.49 6.19
CA TYR A 290 -8.38 -13.80 7.24
C TYR A 290 -8.56 -12.28 7.14
N ASN A 291 -8.13 -11.55 8.18
CA ASN A 291 -8.05 -10.09 8.14
C ASN A 291 -7.15 -9.63 6.99
N GLU A 292 -7.46 -8.48 6.37
CA GLU A 292 -6.72 -7.93 5.23
C GLU A 292 -5.21 -7.79 5.46
N TYR A 293 -4.78 -7.48 6.67
CA TYR A 293 -3.37 -7.30 7.03
C TYR A 293 -2.64 -8.62 7.38
N TYR A 294 -3.36 -9.74 7.52
CA TYR A 294 -2.77 -11.05 7.74
C TYR A 294 -1.79 -11.42 6.63
N TYR A 295 -2.14 -11.14 5.40
CA TYR A 295 -1.37 -11.55 4.22
C TYR A 295 0.00 -10.87 4.13
N GLU A 296 0.14 -9.66 4.66
CA GLU A 296 1.43 -8.96 4.75
C GLU A 296 2.38 -9.67 5.72
N PHE A 297 1.90 -9.99 6.91
CA PHE A 297 2.72 -10.69 7.91
C PHE A 297 3.03 -12.12 7.49
N LYS A 298 2.06 -12.80 6.85
CA LYS A 298 2.26 -14.15 6.30
C LYS A 298 3.37 -14.15 5.24
N GLU A 299 3.26 -13.29 4.23
CA GLU A 299 4.29 -13.15 3.17
C GLU A 299 5.65 -12.83 3.78
N PHE A 300 5.69 -11.88 4.70
CA PHE A 300 6.92 -11.46 5.37
C PHE A 300 7.58 -12.60 6.16
N ALA A 301 6.80 -13.37 6.91
CA ALA A 301 7.30 -14.52 7.64
C ALA A 301 7.77 -15.65 6.70
N ASP A 302 7.02 -15.93 5.62
CA ASP A 302 7.40 -16.92 4.61
C ASP A 302 8.73 -16.56 3.93
N LEU A 303 8.97 -15.28 3.64
CA LEU A 303 10.21 -14.80 3.06
C LEU A 303 11.40 -14.97 4.02
N ILE A 304 11.21 -14.68 5.30
CA ILE A 304 12.25 -14.91 6.33
C ILE A 304 12.56 -16.40 6.45
N ASP A 305 11.54 -17.25 6.55
CA ASP A 305 11.70 -18.70 6.66
C ASP A 305 12.44 -19.29 5.44
N GLN A 306 12.28 -18.66 4.25
CA GLN A 306 12.95 -19.03 3.01
C GLN A 306 14.35 -18.37 2.83
N GLY A 307 14.77 -17.49 3.76
CA GLY A 307 16.01 -16.72 3.64
C GLY A 307 16.00 -15.69 2.51
N LYS A 308 14.82 -15.25 2.05
CA LYS A 308 14.67 -14.25 0.99
C LYS A 308 14.70 -12.83 1.56
N THR A 309 15.20 -11.91 0.75
CA THR A 309 15.36 -10.49 1.13
C THR A 309 14.44 -9.54 0.37
N GLU A 310 13.57 -10.08 -0.50
CA GLU A 310 12.62 -9.33 -1.32
C GLU A 310 11.38 -10.17 -1.61
N SER A 311 10.20 -9.54 -1.64
CA SER A 311 8.94 -10.17 -2.06
C SER A 311 8.81 -10.16 -3.59
N TYR A 312 8.23 -11.22 -4.14
CA TYR A 312 7.84 -11.24 -5.54
C TYR A 312 6.60 -10.36 -5.80
N HIS A 313 5.62 -10.39 -4.91
CA HIS A 313 4.37 -9.64 -5.06
C HIS A 313 4.55 -8.15 -4.77
N ASN A 314 5.28 -7.83 -3.71
CA ASN A 314 5.61 -6.45 -3.32
C ASN A 314 7.10 -6.20 -3.56
N SER A 315 7.51 -6.25 -4.84
CA SER A 315 8.91 -6.09 -5.20
C SER A 315 9.38 -4.64 -4.94
N LEU A 316 10.66 -4.51 -4.60
CA LEU A 316 11.27 -3.20 -4.39
C LEU A 316 11.31 -2.37 -5.69
N GLU A 317 11.35 -3.04 -6.85
CA GLU A 317 11.24 -2.38 -8.15
C GLU A 317 9.85 -1.78 -8.36
N THR A 318 8.78 -2.50 -8.00
CA THR A 318 7.41 -1.97 -8.01
C THR A 318 7.29 -0.75 -7.10
N SER A 319 7.77 -0.85 -5.85
CA SER A 319 7.76 0.28 -4.91
C SER A 319 8.49 1.50 -5.44
N LEU A 320 9.68 1.33 -6.02
CA LEU A 320 10.45 2.44 -6.62
C LEU A 320 9.73 3.04 -7.83
N SER A 321 9.16 2.22 -8.71
CA SER A 321 8.41 2.69 -9.87
C SER A 321 7.17 3.49 -9.46
N VAL A 322 6.46 3.05 -8.42
CA VAL A 322 5.31 3.78 -7.87
C VAL A 322 5.73 5.14 -7.30
N LEU A 323 6.83 5.18 -6.54
CA LEU A 323 7.36 6.44 -6.02
C LEU A 323 7.77 7.41 -7.14
N GLU A 324 8.40 6.91 -8.22
CA GLU A 324 8.73 7.73 -9.39
C GLU A 324 7.48 8.28 -10.11
N ILE A 325 6.40 7.51 -10.16
CA ILE A 325 5.12 7.98 -10.70
C ILE A 325 4.52 9.05 -9.80
N ILE A 326 4.53 8.83 -8.48
CA ILE A 326 4.06 9.83 -7.49
C ILE A 326 4.87 11.14 -7.63
N ASP A 327 6.20 11.08 -7.72
CA ASP A 327 7.06 12.25 -7.91
C ASP A 327 6.71 13.01 -9.20
N ARG A 328 6.48 12.30 -10.31
CA ARG A 328 6.06 12.92 -11.58
C ARG A 328 4.70 13.59 -11.48
N LEU A 329 3.72 12.94 -10.85
CA LEU A 329 2.39 13.51 -10.67
C LEU A 329 2.42 14.75 -9.78
N LEU A 330 3.24 14.76 -8.73
CA LEU A 330 3.39 15.92 -7.84
C LEU A 330 4.16 17.09 -8.48
N SER A 331 5.12 16.81 -9.38
CA SER A 331 5.93 17.84 -10.02
C SER A 331 5.31 18.42 -11.29
N ASN A 332 4.52 17.63 -12.04
CA ASN A 332 4.00 17.96 -13.37
C ASN A 332 2.47 18.02 -13.44
N ALA A 333 1.78 17.97 -12.30
CA ALA A 333 0.33 18.10 -12.29
C ALA A 333 -0.08 19.49 -12.81
N LEU A 334 -1.03 19.50 -13.72
CA LEU A 334 -1.73 20.74 -14.06
C LEU A 334 -2.52 21.17 -12.81
N TYR A 335 -1.96 22.12 -12.06
CA TYR A 335 -2.70 22.84 -11.01
C TYR A 335 -3.65 23.82 -11.71
N LEU A 336 -4.95 23.64 -11.52
CA LEU A 336 -5.99 24.57 -11.97
C LEU A 336 -6.75 25.09 -10.76
#